data_f310517211722e96091b82e88a3a28fa
#
_entry.id   f310517211722e96091b82e88a3a28fa
#
_cell.length_a   1.000
_cell.length_b   1.000
_cell.length_c   1.000
_cell.angle_alpha   90.00
_cell.angle_beta   90.00
_cell.angle_gamma   90.00
#
_symmetry.space_group_name_H-M   'P 1'
#
loop_
_entity.id
_entity.type
_entity.pdbx_description
1 polymer ?
#
loop_
_entity_poly.entity_id
_entity_poly.type
_entity_poly.pdbx_seq_one_letter_code
_entity_poly.pdbx_strand_id
1 'polypeptide(L)'
;VRIKSIYWNFGQNKPEKSFRYIDTSSIDRKKNIINYKNLQYLSPEQAPSRARKLVSQNSVLFSTVRPYLKNIAVVRELKEYLIASTAFIVLDTLLNETYLKYYLLSDNFINRVNNKSTGTSYPAINDYNFNLLLIALPPLSEQQRIIEAIESALEKVDEYAESYKNSLKKARLKRKIWTFLLFPKEMIKKKNR
;
A
#
# COMPACT_ATOMS: atom_id res chain seq x y z
N VAL A 1 -3.18 23.11 5.61
CA VAL A 1 -3.34 23.58 4.22
C VAL A 1 -4.22 22.62 3.43
N ARG A 2 -4.78 23.05 2.28
CA ARG A 2 -5.48 22.13 1.36
C ARG A 2 -4.45 21.23 0.67
N ILE A 3 -4.78 19.95 0.49
CA ILE A 3 -3.85 19.00 -0.15
C ILE A 3 -3.48 19.43 -1.58
N LYS A 4 -4.39 20.08 -2.30
CA LYS A 4 -4.15 20.64 -3.63
C LYS A 4 -2.94 21.60 -3.68
N SER A 5 -2.63 22.27 -2.59
CA SER A 5 -1.54 23.26 -2.52
C SER A 5 -0.15 22.65 -2.32
N ILE A 6 -0.06 21.33 -2.08
CA ILE A 6 1.19 20.67 -1.74
C ILE A 6 1.65 19.66 -2.78
N TYR A 7 0.89 19.46 -3.86
CA TYR A 7 1.26 18.50 -4.90
C TYR A 7 0.92 19.01 -6.30
N TRP A 8 1.57 18.43 -7.29
CA TRP A 8 1.24 18.55 -8.71
C TRP A 8 1.18 17.16 -9.36
N ASN A 9 0.78 17.11 -10.64
CA ASN A 9 0.87 15.92 -11.49
C ASN A 9 0.87 16.33 -12.97
N PHE A 10 1.20 15.38 -13.83
CA PHE A 10 1.28 15.61 -15.29
C PHE A 10 -0.08 15.50 -16.03
N GLY A 11 -1.19 15.41 -15.28
CA GLY A 11 -2.52 15.24 -15.88
C GLY A 11 -2.76 13.82 -16.40
N GLN A 12 -3.60 13.72 -17.44
CA GLN A 12 -3.96 12.43 -18.06
C GLN A 12 -3.61 12.46 -19.55
N ASN A 13 -2.58 11.71 -19.93
CA ASN A 13 -2.07 11.62 -21.30
C ASN A 13 -2.04 10.14 -21.75
N LYS A 14 -2.23 9.93 -23.06
CA LYS A 14 -1.98 8.60 -23.64
C LYS A 14 -0.48 8.30 -23.59
N PRO A 15 -0.08 7.05 -23.28
CA PRO A 15 1.32 6.66 -23.42
C PRO A 15 1.81 6.80 -24.86
N GLU A 16 2.98 7.39 -25.06
CA GLU A 16 3.59 7.60 -26.39
C GLU A 16 4.64 6.53 -26.73
N LYS A 17 5.09 5.80 -25.72
CA LYS A 17 6.08 4.71 -25.84
C LYS A 17 5.73 3.56 -24.92
N SER A 18 6.39 2.42 -25.10
CA SER A 18 6.19 1.25 -24.24
C SER A 18 6.47 1.56 -22.78
N PHE A 19 5.68 1.01 -21.87
CA PHE A 19 5.66 1.35 -20.45
C PHE A 19 5.33 0.15 -19.59
N ARG A 20 5.66 0.26 -18.28
CA ARG A 20 5.10 -0.63 -17.28
C ARG A 20 3.86 0.00 -16.65
N TYR A 21 2.81 -0.79 -16.54
CA TYR A 21 1.51 -0.34 -16.08
C TYR A 21 1.31 -0.60 -14.59
N ILE A 22 0.97 0.45 -13.85
CA ILE A 22 0.59 0.36 -12.43
C ILE A 22 -0.91 0.53 -12.30
N ASP A 23 -1.60 -0.54 -11.94
CA ASP A 23 -3.00 -0.51 -11.54
C ASP A 23 -3.17 -0.76 -10.04
N THR A 24 -4.41 -0.81 -9.55
CA THR A 24 -4.68 -0.99 -8.13
C THR A 24 -4.27 -2.37 -7.60
N SER A 25 -4.16 -3.39 -8.47
CA SER A 25 -3.69 -4.73 -8.11
C SER A 25 -2.18 -4.81 -8.00
N SER A 26 -1.45 -3.84 -8.57
CA SER A 26 0.00 -3.75 -8.52
C SER A 26 0.54 -3.37 -7.14
N ILE A 27 -0.33 -2.95 -6.21
CA ILE A 27 0.08 -2.54 -4.86
C ILE A 27 -0.14 -3.69 -3.86
N ASP A 28 0.94 -4.10 -3.20
CA ASP A 28 0.85 -4.91 -1.98
C ASP A 28 0.30 -4.05 -0.83
N ARG A 29 -0.97 -4.24 -0.51
CA ARG A 29 -1.68 -3.48 0.54
C ARG A 29 -1.17 -3.72 1.95
N LYS A 30 -0.53 -4.86 2.22
CA LYS A 30 0.01 -5.16 3.55
C LYS A 30 1.29 -4.37 3.81
N LYS A 31 2.09 -4.15 2.76
CA LYS A 31 3.36 -3.45 2.83
C LYS A 31 3.28 -2.01 2.32
N ASN A 32 2.20 -1.65 1.62
CA ASN A 32 2.03 -0.37 0.93
C ASN A 32 3.21 -0.05 -0.02
N ILE A 33 3.55 -1.04 -0.87
CA ILE A 33 4.60 -0.97 -1.87
C ILE A 33 4.10 -1.43 -3.24
N ILE A 34 4.74 -0.96 -4.31
CA ILE A 34 4.47 -1.42 -5.67
C ILE A 34 5.22 -2.75 -5.90
N ASN A 35 4.51 -3.74 -6.43
CA ASN A 35 5.11 -4.99 -6.84
C ASN A 35 5.67 -4.86 -8.27
N TYR A 36 6.86 -4.31 -8.40
CA TYR A 36 7.49 -4.04 -9.70
C TYR A 36 7.70 -5.29 -10.56
N LYS A 37 7.89 -6.46 -9.95
CA LYS A 37 8.11 -7.72 -10.68
C LYS A 37 6.90 -8.17 -11.49
N ASN A 38 5.70 -7.80 -11.04
CA ASN A 38 4.43 -8.22 -11.64
C ASN A 38 3.81 -7.15 -12.54
N LEU A 39 4.49 -6.01 -12.78
CA LEU A 39 3.98 -4.97 -13.67
C LEU A 39 3.99 -5.47 -15.11
N GLN A 40 2.86 -5.29 -15.79
CA GLN A 40 2.75 -5.59 -17.22
C GLN A 40 3.56 -4.57 -18.04
N TYR A 41 4.34 -5.06 -18.99
CA TYR A 41 5.00 -4.24 -19.99
C TYR A 41 4.12 -4.18 -21.24
N LEU A 42 3.71 -2.99 -21.64
CA LEU A 42 2.71 -2.77 -22.68
C LEU A 42 3.21 -1.77 -23.71
N SER A 43 2.81 -1.95 -24.97
CA SER A 43 2.97 -0.92 -26.00
C SER A 43 1.82 0.11 -25.92
N PRO A 44 1.95 1.28 -26.56
CA PRO A 44 0.90 2.30 -26.59
C PRO A 44 -0.46 1.76 -27.14
N GLU A 45 -0.41 0.83 -28.11
CA GLU A 45 -1.58 0.22 -28.74
C GLU A 45 -2.32 -0.74 -27.79
N GLN A 46 -1.55 -1.38 -26.90
CA GLN A 46 -2.08 -2.30 -25.87
C GLN A 46 -2.53 -1.59 -24.61
N ALA A 47 -2.34 -0.26 -24.53
CA ALA A 47 -2.62 0.50 -23.34
C ALA A 47 -4.10 0.45 -22.95
N PRO A 48 -4.44 -0.02 -21.73
CA PRO A 48 -5.80 0.07 -21.22
C PRO A 48 -6.28 1.53 -21.23
N SER A 49 -7.59 1.73 -21.40
CA SER A 49 -8.19 3.08 -21.41
C SER A 49 -7.84 3.92 -20.17
N ARG A 50 -7.56 3.25 -19.04
CA ARG A 50 -7.18 3.87 -17.76
C ARG A 50 -5.67 4.13 -17.63
N ALA A 51 -4.81 3.66 -18.49
CA ALA A 51 -3.37 3.94 -18.45
C ALA A 51 -3.10 5.37 -18.96
N ARG A 52 -3.13 6.35 -18.05
CA ARG A 52 -3.11 7.78 -18.43
C ARG A 52 -2.23 8.66 -17.56
N LYS A 53 -1.80 8.20 -16.39
CA LYS A 53 -1.12 9.07 -15.42
C LYS A 53 0.37 8.74 -15.38
N LEU A 54 1.19 9.65 -15.92
CA LEU A 54 2.64 9.58 -15.78
C LEU A 54 3.02 9.69 -14.30
N VAL A 55 4.02 8.93 -13.90
CA VAL A 55 4.58 8.99 -12.54
C VAL A 55 6.05 9.35 -12.57
N SER A 56 6.50 10.02 -11.55
CA SER A 56 7.91 10.40 -11.32
C SER A 56 8.53 9.54 -10.20
N GLN A 57 9.85 9.64 -10.07
CA GLN A 57 10.53 9.15 -8.87
C GLN A 57 9.93 9.83 -7.64
N ASN A 58 9.63 9.04 -6.62
CA ASN A 58 9.03 9.46 -5.36
C ASN A 58 7.57 9.97 -5.45
N SER A 59 6.89 9.89 -6.61
CA SER A 59 5.43 10.10 -6.66
C SER A 59 4.72 9.23 -5.63
N VAL A 60 3.78 9.80 -4.89
CA VAL A 60 2.89 9.05 -4.01
C VAL A 60 1.59 8.73 -4.75
N LEU A 61 1.27 7.45 -4.84
CA LEU A 61 0.05 6.96 -5.47
C LEU A 61 -1.02 6.73 -4.42
N PHE A 62 -2.18 7.38 -4.58
CA PHE A 62 -3.35 7.20 -3.72
C PHE A 62 -4.51 6.63 -4.54
N SER A 63 -4.99 5.42 -4.22
CA SER A 63 -6.15 4.85 -4.90
C SER A 63 -7.42 5.60 -4.55
N THR A 64 -8.12 6.08 -5.58
CA THR A 64 -9.42 6.76 -5.43
C THR A 64 -10.56 5.78 -5.17
N VAL A 65 -10.41 4.52 -5.57
CA VAL A 65 -11.43 3.48 -5.45
C VAL A 65 -11.25 2.72 -4.15
N ARG A 66 -12.34 2.58 -3.39
CA ARG A 66 -12.35 1.92 -2.06
C ARG A 66 -11.21 2.44 -1.17
N PRO A 67 -11.18 3.73 -0.81
CA PRO A 67 -10.07 4.34 -0.08
C PRO A 67 -9.77 3.65 1.25
N TYR A 68 -10.79 3.07 1.90
CA TYR A 68 -10.65 2.28 3.12
C TYR A 68 -9.70 1.08 2.99
N LEU A 69 -9.43 0.61 1.77
CA LEU A 69 -8.45 -0.45 1.51
C LEU A 69 -7.01 0.05 1.60
N LYS A 70 -6.78 1.35 1.71
CA LYS A 70 -5.47 1.98 1.88
C LYS A 70 -4.45 1.56 0.81
N ASN A 71 -4.88 1.44 -0.45
CA ASN A 71 -3.99 1.21 -1.59
C ASN A 71 -3.17 2.48 -1.87
N ILE A 72 -2.07 2.65 -1.14
CA ILE A 72 -1.19 3.81 -1.18
C ILE A 72 0.25 3.31 -1.27
N ALA A 73 1.04 3.84 -2.20
CA ALA A 73 2.44 3.47 -2.33
C ALA A 73 3.28 4.63 -2.87
N VAL A 74 4.59 4.60 -2.63
CA VAL A 74 5.57 5.53 -3.20
C VAL A 74 6.26 4.85 -4.37
N VAL A 75 6.47 5.56 -5.46
CA VAL A 75 7.26 5.10 -6.61
C VAL A 75 8.74 5.16 -6.24
N ARG A 76 9.34 4.03 -5.87
CA ARG A 76 10.74 3.95 -5.43
C ARG A 76 11.70 3.62 -6.57
N GLU A 77 11.24 2.88 -7.58
CA GLU A 77 12.06 2.47 -8.71
C GLU A 77 11.49 3.08 -9.99
N LEU A 78 12.29 3.90 -10.67
CA LEU A 78 11.95 4.50 -11.96
C LEU A 78 13.00 4.11 -13.01
N LYS A 79 13.21 2.80 -13.18
CA LYS A 79 14.15 2.26 -14.18
C LYS A 79 13.58 2.30 -15.59
N GLU A 80 12.26 2.38 -15.72
CA GLU A 80 11.53 2.33 -16.99
C GLU A 80 10.41 3.37 -16.98
N TYR A 81 9.80 3.60 -18.13
CA TYR A 81 8.66 4.48 -18.27
C TYR A 81 7.44 3.84 -17.57
N LEU A 82 6.94 4.48 -16.54
CA LEU A 82 5.84 4.01 -15.72
C LEU A 82 4.58 4.85 -15.94
N ILE A 83 3.46 4.18 -16.14
CA ILE A 83 2.14 4.82 -16.26
C ILE A 83 1.20 4.20 -15.23
N ALA A 84 0.59 5.05 -14.41
CA ALA A 84 -0.42 4.63 -13.46
C ALA A 84 -1.83 4.73 -14.05
N SER A 85 -2.73 3.93 -13.48
CA SER A 85 -4.17 3.98 -13.77
C SER A 85 -4.79 5.31 -13.33
N THR A 86 -5.84 5.75 -14.03
CA THR A 86 -6.71 6.84 -13.59
C THR A 86 -7.41 6.56 -12.25
N ALA A 87 -7.37 5.33 -11.76
CA ALA A 87 -7.83 4.97 -10.42
C ALA A 87 -6.91 5.48 -9.29
N PHE A 88 -5.77 6.09 -9.63
CA PHE A 88 -4.89 6.75 -8.67
C PHE A 88 -4.94 8.27 -8.80
N ILE A 89 -4.82 8.96 -7.69
CA ILE A 89 -4.27 10.31 -7.64
C ILE A 89 -2.77 10.15 -7.51
N VAL A 90 -2.04 10.76 -8.44
CA VAL A 90 -0.57 10.84 -8.42
C VAL A 90 -0.21 12.15 -7.75
N LEU A 91 0.61 12.08 -6.71
CA LEU A 91 1.02 13.24 -5.93
C LEU A 91 2.54 13.39 -6.02
N ASP A 92 2.98 14.29 -6.89
CA ASP A 92 4.35 14.79 -6.91
C ASP A 92 4.43 15.97 -5.95
N THR A 93 5.36 15.96 -5.00
CA THR A 93 5.36 16.91 -3.90
C THR A 93 6.76 17.31 -3.47
N LEU A 94 6.89 18.49 -2.84
CA LEU A 94 8.11 18.92 -2.14
C LEU A 94 8.17 18.46 -0.69
N LEU A 95 7.09 17.86 -0.17
CA LEU A 95 7.14 17.21 1.14
C LEU A 95 8.01 15.94 1.07
N ASN A 96 8.43 15.47 2.23
CA ASN A 96 8.97 14.11 2.30
C ASN A 96 7.86 13.12 1.91
N GLU A 97 8.08 12.33 0.86
CA GLU A 97 7.08 11.41 0.30
C GLU A 97 6.72 10.29 1.27
N THR A 98 7.64 9.91 2.16
CA THR A 98 7.37 8.92 3.21
C THR A 98 6.45 9.51 4.28
N TYR A 99 6.68 10.76 4.68
CA TYR A 99 5.76 11.49 5.56
C TYR A 99 4.37 11.56 4.94
N LEU A 100 4.28 12.00 3.67
CA LEU A 100 3.01 12.09 2.96
C LEU A 100 2.32 10.72 2.91
N LYS A 101 3.03 9.65 2.58
CA LYS A 101 2.48 8.28 2.59
C LYS A 101 1.88 7.92 3.95
N TYR A 102 2.61 8.13 5.06
CA TYR A 102 2.09 7.80 6.39
C TYR A 102 0.90 8.67 6.79
N TYR A 103 0.92 9.95 6.44
CA TYR A 103 -0.22 10.83 6.67
C TYR A 103 -1.48 10.34 5.95
N LEU A 104 -1.35 9.98 4.67
CA LEU A 104 -2.45 9.46 3.85
C LEU A 104 -2.95 8.10 4.35
N LEU A 105 -2.09 7.28 4.96
CA LEU A 105 -2.45 5.98 5.56
C LEU A 105 -3.19 6.10 6.90
N SER A 106 -3.14 7.27 7.54
CA SER A 106 -3.78 7.47 8.85
C SER A 106 -5.29 7.29 8.78
N ASP A 107 -5.88 6.69 9.81
CA ASP A 107 -7.34 6.50 9.88
C ASP A 107 -8.10 7.83 9.84
N ASN A 108 -7.53 8.87 10.45
CA ASN A 108 -8.12 10.22 10.40
C ASN A 108 -8.24 10.72 8.95
N PHE A 109 -7.19 10.57 8.13
CA PHE A 109 -7.24 10.99 6.73
C PHE A 109 -8.20 10.12 5.91
N ILE A 110 -8.11 8.80 6.06
CA ILE A 110 -8.98 7.85 5.35
C ILE A 110 -10.47 8.07 5.68
N ASN A 111 -10.81 8.33 6.94
CA ASN A 111 -12.19 8.63 7.33
C ASN A 111 -12.71 9.91 6.66
N ARG A 112 -11.88 10.96 6.56
CA ARG A 112 -12.25 12.18 5.81
C ARG A 112 -12.42 11.94 4.32
N VAL A 113 -11.60 11.07 3.72
CA VAL A 113 -11.75 10.63 2.32
C VAL A 113 -13.06 9.86 2.14
N ASN A 114 -13.34 8.88 3.01
CA ASN A 114 -14.54 8.06 2.94
C ASN A 114 -15.82 8.93 3.05
N ASN A 115 -15.83 9.92 3.94
CA ASN A 115 -16.96 10.84 4.09
C ASN A 115 -17.23 11.72 2.86
N LYS A 116 -16.24 11.89 1.98
CA LYS A 116 -16.36 12.61 0.72
C LYS A 116 -16.44 11.70 -0.52
N SER A 117 -16.38 10.39 -0.30
CA SER A 117 -16.55 9.39 -1.36
C SER A 117 -18.02 9.18 -1.69
N THR A 118 -18.30 8.81 -2.92
CA THR A 118 -19.63 8.46 -3.43
C THR A 118 -19.69 7.02 -3.87
N GLY A 119 -20.91 6.45 -3.88
CA GLY A 119 -21.15 5.04 -4.22
C GLY A 119 -21.18 4.13 -2.98
N THR A 120 -22.17 3.22 -2.95
CA THR A 120 -22.40 2.30 -1.81
C THR A 120 -21.51 1.06 -1.87
N SER A 121 -21.54 0.31 -2.97
CA SER A 121 -20.76 -0.95 -3.12
C SER A 121 -19.29 -0.72 -3.51
N TYR A 122 -19.01 0.34 -4.26
CA TYR A 122 -17.69 0.73 -4.72
C TYR A 122 -17.43 2.22 -4.44
N PRO A 123 -17.30 2.62 -3.18
CA PRO A 123 -17.09 4.01 -2.85
C PRO A 123 -15.80 4.51 -3.52
N ALA A 124 -15.90 5.70 -4.10
CA ALA A 124 -14.76 6.36 -4.74
C ALA A 124 -14.78 7.87 -4.46
N ILE A 125 -13.60 8.43 -4.29
CA ILE A 125 -13.41 9.88 -4.21
C ILE A 125 -12.98 10.41 -5.57
N ASN A 126 -13.56 11.51 -6.01
CA ASN A 126 -13.09 12.21 -7.19
C ASN A 126 -11.98 13.21 -6.85
N ASP A 127 -11.24 13.66 -7.88
CA ASP A 127 -10.11 14.58 -7.72
C ASP A 127 -10.54 15.91 -7.07
N TYR A 128 -11.74 16.41 -7.37
CA TYR A 128 -12.26 17.66 -6.80
C TYR A 128 -12.41 17.54 -5.26
N ASN A 129 -13.13 16.51 -4.80
CA ASN A 129 -13.35 16.30 -3.37
C ASN A 129 -12.06 15.98 -2.62
N PHE A 130 -11.14 15.23 -3.24
CA PHE A 130 -9.83 14.96 -2.67
C PHE A 130 -9.03 16.26 -2.49
N ASN A 131 -9.01 17.12 -3.49
CA ASN A 131 -8.29 18.39 -3.49
C ASN A 131 -8.72 19.37 -2.38
N LEU A 132 -9.95 19.23 -1.89
CA LEU A 132 -10.47 20.04 -0.78
C LEU A 132 -10.07 19.54 0.60
N LEU A 133 -9.49 18.33 0.71
CA LEU A 133 -9.05 17.80 2.00
C LEU A 133 -7.90 18.61 2.58
N LEU A 134 -7.87 18.67 3.90
CA LEU A 134 -6.80 19.36 4.63
C LEU A 134 -5.69 18.36 4.99
N ILE A 135 -4.46 18.84 4.94
CA ILE A 135 -3.27 18.13 5.37
C ILE A 135 -2.46 18.99 6.35
N ALA A 136 -1.86 18.37 7.35
CA ALA A 136 -0.86 19.01 8.18
C ALA A 136 0.41 19.26 7.37
N LEU A 137 1.03 20.40 7.56
CA LEU A 137 2.26 20.81 6.86
C LEU A 137 3.32 21.23 7.91
N PRO A 138 3.93 20.26 8.61
CA PRO A 138 5.02 20.56 9.50
C PRO A 138 6.32 20.91 8.74
N PRO A 139 7.29 21.58 9.36
CA PRO A 139 8.62 21.75 8.79
C PRO A 139 9.28 20.41 8.42
N LEU A 140 10.22 20.40 7.46
CA LEU A 140 10.88 19.18 7.00
C LEU A 140 11.56 18.37 8.12
N SER A 141 12.17 19.05 9.08
CA SER A 141 12.77 18.43 10.26
C SER A 141 11.75 17.68 11.12
N GLU A 142 10.55 18.24 11.26
CA GLU A 142 9.47 17.59 12.01
C GLU A 142 8.87 16.42 11.20
N GLN A 143 8.77 16.54 9.87
CA GLN A 143 8.37 15.42 9.01
C GLN A 143 9.32 14.23 9.20
N GLN A 144 10.62 14.48 9.23
CA GLN A 144 11.63 13.45 9.44
C GLN A 144 11.51 12.81 10.82
N ARG A 145 11.33 13.59 11.89
CA ARG A 145 11.12 13.11 13.26
C ARG A 145 9.88 12.22 13.38
N ILE A 146 8.80 12.59 12.68
CA ILE A 146 7.55 11.78 12.62
C ILE A 146 7.81 10.45 11.93
N ILE A 147 8.53 10.45 10.80
CA ILE A 147 8.87 9.23 10.07
C ILE A 147 9.66 8.28 10.97
N GLU A 148 10.74 8.75 11.59
CA GLU A 148 11.60 7.96 12.47
C GLU A 148 10.80 7.34 13.63
N ALA A 149 9.91 8.11 14.25
CA ALA A 149 9.06 7.60 15.31
C ALA A 149 8.10 6.50 14.84
N ILE A 150 7.51 6.65 13.65
CA ILE A 150 6.62 5.65 13.06
C ILE A 150 7.40 4.38 12.70
N GLU A 151 8.55 4.51 12.03
CA GLU A 151 9.35 3.38 11.58
C GLU A 151 9.90 2.59 12.77
N SER A 152 10.41 3.27 13.80
CA SER A 152 10.83 2.62 15.05
C SER A 152 9.69 1.86 15.75
N ALA A 153 8.46 2.41 15.72
CA ALA A 153 7.32 1.71 16.28
C ALA A 153 6.92 0.47 15.44
N LEU A 154 6.99 0.57 14.12
CA LEU A 154 6.70 -0.55 13.21
C LEU A 154 7.72 -1.68 13.35
N GLU A 155 9.02 -1.37 13.47
CA GLU A 155 10.08 -2.37 13.73
C GLU A 155 9.78 -3.19 15.00
N LYS A 156 9.42 -2.52 16.10
CA LYS A 156 9.05 -3.20 17.34
C LYS A 156 7.84 -4.13 17.15
N VAL A 157 6.83 -3.68 16.40
CA VAL A 157 5.66 -4.52 16.09
C VAL A 157 6.06 -5.75 15.30
N ASP A 158 6.94 -5.62 14.32
CA ASP A 158 7.42 -6.74 13.50
C ASP A 158 8.26 -7.73 14.34
N GLU A 159 9.12 -7.23 15.24
CA GLU A 159 9.88 -8.07 16.17
C GLU A 159 8.95 -8.88 17.09
N TYR A 160 7.93 -8.24 17.67
CA TYR A 160 6.94 -8.93 18.51
C TYR A 160 6.14 -9.97 17.71
N ALA A 161 5.74 -9.63 16.48
CA ALA A 161 5.00 -10.55 15.62
C ALA A 161 5.82 -11.79 15.26
N GLU A 162 7.12 -11.65 14.96
CA GLU A 162 7.99 -12.78 14.66
C GLU A 162 8.29 -13.62 15.92
N SER A 163 8.52 -12.99 17.07
CA SER A 163 8.68 -13.67 18.36
C SER A 163 7.46 -14.52 18.72
N TYR A 164 6.26 -13.95 18.55
CA TYR A 164 5.00 -14.66 18.79
C TYR A 164 4.82 -15.87 17.85
N LYS A 165 5.10 -15.68 16.57
CA LYS A 165 5.04 -16.74 15.55
C LYS A 165 5.99 -17.90 15.88
N ASN A 166 7.22 -17.59 16.35
CA ASN A 166 8.20 -18.59 16.76
C ASN A 166 7.76 -19.34 18.03
N SER A 167 7.14 -18.65 18.98
CA SER A 167 6.56 -19.26 20.19
C SER A 167 5.43 -20.24 19.84
N LEU A 168 4.55 -19.88 18.89
CA LEU A 168 3.51 -20.77 18.39
C LEU A 168 4.07 -22.00 17.69
N LYS A 169 5.13 -21.86 16.87
CA LYS A 169 5.82 -23.02 16.25
C LYS A 169 6.38 -23.98 17.30
N LYS A 170 7.06 -23.44 18.33
CA LYS A 170 7.58 -24.24 19.46
C LYS A 170 6.46 -24.98 20.20
N ALA A 171 5.35 -24.32 20.50
CA ALA A 171 4.21 -24.93 21.18
C ALA A 171 3.57 -26.05 20.34
N ARG A 172 3.42 -25.84 19.01
CA ARG A 172 2.93 -26.88 18.08
C ARG A 172 3.86 -28.10 18.02
N LEU A 173 5.17 -27.86 18.00
CA LEU A 173 6.16 -28.95 18.01
C LEU A 173 6.12 -29.74 19.32
N LYS A 174 6.11 -29.06 20.47
CA LYS A 174 5.93 -29.70 21.78
C LYS A 174 4.69 -30.59 21.80
N ARG A 175 3.53 -30.07 21.35
CA ARG A 175 2.28 -30.85 21.29
C ARG A 175 2.43 -32.10 20.41
N LYS A 176 3.08 -32.01 19.24
CA LYS A 176 3.34 -33.18 18.38
C LYS A 176 4.21 -34.21 19.08
N ILE A 177 5.27 -33.80 19.77
CA ILE A 177 6.16 -34.68 20.54
C ILE A 177 5.38 -35.37 21.65
N TRP A 178 4.61 -34.64 22.44
CA TRP A 178 3.76 -35.23 23.50
C TRP A 178 2.73 -36.21 22.95
N THR A 179 2.09 -35.90 21.82
CA THR A 179 1.16 -36.82 21.16
C THR A 179 1.84 -38.10 20.71
N PHE A 180 3.06 -38.00 20.17
CA PHE A 180 3.84 -39.16 19.74
C PHE A 180 4.29 -40.04 20.94
N LEU A 181 4.74 -39.41 22.03
CA LEU A 181 5.18 -40.09 23.23
C LEU A 181 4.03 -40.76 24.02
N LEU A 182 2.89 -40.08 24.13
CA LEU A 182 1.73 -40.56 24.89
C LEU A 182 0.87 -41.56 24.10
N PHE A 183 0.85 -41.45 22.76
CA PHE A 183 0.08 -42.35 21.88
C PHE A 183 0.96 -42.92 20.76
N PRO A 184 1.87 -43.85 21.06
CA PRO A 184 2.65 -44.54 20.04
C PRO A 184 1.71 -45.24 19.05
N LYS A 185 2.02 -45.15 17.73
CA LYS A 185 1.19 -45.74 16.66
C LYS A 185 0.83 -47.23 16.85
N GLU A 186 1.58 -47.95 17.67
CA GLU A 186 1.32 -49.33 17.98
C GLU A 186 0.06 -49.57 18.83
N MET A 187 -0.36 -48.60 19.64
CA MET A 187 -1.60 -48.73 20.43
C MET A 187 -2.89 -48.54 19.60
N ILE A 188 -2.81 -47.88 18.47
CA ILE A 188 -3.97 -47.62 17.58
C ILE A 188 -4.33 -48.89 16.78
N LYS A 189 -3.35 -49.76 16.48
CA LYS A 189 -3.60 -51.04 15.76
C LYS A 189 -4.29 -52.14 16.58
N LYS A 190 -4.33 -52.03 17.90
CA LYS A 190 -4.96 -53.03 18.79
C LYS A 190 -6.46 -52.83 19.02
N LYS A 191 -7.08 -51.74 18.55
CA LYS A 191 -8.53 -51.47 18.72
C LYS A 191 -9.40 -51.92 17.56
N ASN A 192 -8.81 -52.43 16.46
CA ASN A 192 -9.49 -52.91 15.27
C ASN A 192 -9.27 -54.41 15.00
N ARG A 193 -9.17 -55.22 16.08
CA ARG A 193 -9.29 -56.67 16.00
C ARG A 193 -10.34 -57.15 16.98
#